data_4c0e34e2f45d3de07d6cd9204743ac90
#
_entry.id   4c0e34e2f45d3de07d6cd9204743ac90
#
_cell.length_a   1.000
_cell.length_b   1.000
_cell.length_c   1.000
_cell.angle_alpha   90.00
_cell.angle_beta   90.00
_cell.angle_gamma   90.00
#
_symmetry.space_group_name_H-M   'P 1'
#
loop_
_entity.id
_entity.type
_entity.pdbx_description
1 polymer ?
#
loop_
_entity_poly.entity_id
_entity_poly.type
_entity_poly.pdbx_seq_one_letter_code
_entity_poly.pdbx_strand_id
1 'polypeptide(L)'
;MKTFAKWLGTLLFALSFLHLPVASAASGYTQTKYPIVLVHGFLGWDNIGPYDYWFGIADALRRDGAKVYVAQVTAANSTEVRGEQLLAYVKQVLAATGAKKVNLIGHSHGGPTVRYVASVAPGLVASATSVGGVNKGAPLADIIRGSVAPGSFPESVLASIVNGVGQTIGFLSGDRSTQVSTAALGSMTTAGAAKFNAAHPEGVPRTACGEGDYQVTGVYYFSWSGAQPMTNVLDPLDAPFGLLSLAFKGEKNDGLVGSCSSHLGRVIRDDYGMNHMDEINQVAGLVNLFETNPVTVYRQHANRLREMGL
;
A
#
# COMPACT_ATOMS: atom_id res chain seq x y z
N MET A 1 -64.45 -22.45 41.09
CA MET A 1 -63.30 -21.57 40.87
C MET A 1 -62.01 -22.39 40.98
N LYS A 2 -61.67 -23.15 39.99
CA LYS A 2 -60.35 -23.85 39.85
C LYS A 2 -60.30 -24.37 38.43
N THR A 3 -59.77 -23.63 37.45
CA THR A 3 -59.29 -24.12 36.14
C THR A 3 -58.92 -22.91 35.24
N PHE A 4 -57.85 -22.20 35.54
CA PHE A 4 -57.27 -21.23 34.61
C PHE A 4 -55.77 -21.00 34.90
N ALA A 5 -54.97 -22.06 34.94
CA ALA A 5 -53.54 -21.92 35.14
C ALA A 5 -52.77 -23.15 34.61
N LYS A 6 -52.90 -23.48 33.32
CA LYS A 6 -52.10 -24.57 32.72
C LYS A 6 -51.75 -24.38 31.25
N TRP A 7 -51.85 -23.17 30.68
CA TRP A 7 -51.57 -22.98 29.23
C TRP A 7 -50.54 -21.86 28.93
N LEU A 8 -49.72 -21.45 29.92
CA LEU A 8 -48.66 -20.44 29.63
C LEU A 8 -47.21 -20.98 29.71
N GLY A 9 -47.03 -22.28 29.77
CA GLY A 9 -45.73 -22.93 29.97
C GLY A 9 -45.06 -23.51 28.72
N THR A 10 -45.71 -23.50 27.55
CA THR A 10 -45.24 -24.29 26.43
C THR A 10 -44.87 -23.48 25.15
N LEU A 11 -44.86 -22.14 25.24
CA LEU A 11 -44.55 -21.30 24.06
C LEU A 11 -43.19 -20.56 24.14
N LEU A 12 -42.35 -20.85 25.13
CA LEU A 12 -41.04 -20.18 25.31
C LEU A 12 -39.84 -21.08 24.99
N PHE A 13 -40.04 -22.29 24.46
CA PHE A 13 -38.94 -23.24 24.20
C PHE A 13 -38.67 -23.50 22.69
N ALA A 14 -39.30 -22.76 21.78
CA ALA A 14 -39.18 -23.03 20.34
C ALA A 14 -38.43 -21.96 19.52
N LEU A 15 -37.75 -20.99 20.17
CA LEU A 15 -37.03 -19.92 19.43
C LEU A 15 -35.50 -19.92 19.64
N SER A 16 -34.93 -21.00 20.16
CA SER A 16 -33.47 -21.07 20.42
C SER A 16 -32.65 -21.90 19.43
N PHE A 17 -33.20 -22.28 18.32
CA PHE A 17 -32.46 -23.02 17.30
C PHE A 17 -32.60 -22.31 15.97
N LEU A 18 -31.56 -21.63 15.55
CA LEU A 18 -31.11 -21.43 14.17
C LEU A 18 -30.17 -20.21 14.05
N HIS A 19 -29.13 -20.15 14.88
CA HIS A 19 -27.91 -19.47 14.49
C HIS A 19 -26.87 -20.55 14.19
N LEU A 20 -27.10 -21.29 13.10
CA LEU A 20 -25.99 -21.97 12.44
C LEU A 20 -25.10 -20.86 11.86
N PRO A 21 -23.79 -20.83 12.19
CA PRO A 21 -22.89 -19.99 11.44
C PRO A 21 -23.01 -20.46 9.97
N VAL A 22 -23.58 -19.62 9.12
CA VAL A 22 -23.43 -19.79 7.69
C VAL A 22 -21.93 -19.70 7.45
N ALA A 23 -21.28 -20.84 7.30
CA ALA A 23 -19.95 -20.89 6.75
C ALA A 23 -20.08 -20.27 5.35
N SER A 24 -19.78 -18.98 5.23
CA SER A 24 -19.65 -18.31 3.95
C SER A 24 -18.49 -19.02 3.27
N ALA A 25 -18.82 -19.94 2.35
CA ALA A 25 -17.81 -20.52 1.48
C ALA A 25 -17.06 -19.37 0.86
N ALA A 26 -15.72 -19.37 0.99
CA ALA A 26 -14.89 -18.34 0.38
C ALA A 26 -15.32 -18.19 -1.08
N SER A 27 -15.69 -16.98 -1.50
CA SER A 27 -16.29 -16.75 -2.81
C SER A 27 -15.36 -17.12 -3.98
N GLY A 28 -14.07 -17.35 -3.70
CA GLY A 28 -13.02 -17.53 -4.70
C GLY A 28 -12.74 -16.25 -5.50
N TYR A 29 -13.37 -15.13 -5.14
CA TYR A 29 -13.25 -13.87 -5.88
C TYR A 29 -11.81 -13.35 -5.94
N THR A 30 -11.02 -13.56 -4.89
CA THR A 30 -9.61 -13.16 -4.82
C THR A 30 -8.64 -14.33 -4.96
N GLN A 31 -9.11 -15.53 -5.31
CA GLN A 31 -8.31 -16.75 -5.40
C GLN A 31 -7.38 -16.72 -6.61
N THR A 32 -6.26 -16.01 -6.48
CA THR A 32 -5.19 -15.96 -7.48
C THR A 32 -4.49 -17.31 -7.61
N LYS A 33 -3.92 -17.58 -8.78
CA LYS A 33 -3.11 -18.78 -9.05
C LYS A 33 -1.83 -18.79 -8.20
N TYR A 34 -1.19 -17.63 -8.05
CA TYR A 34 0.03 -17.47 -7.28
C TYR A 34 -0.25 -16.71 -5.98
N PRO A 35 0.49 -16.99 -4.91
CA PRO A 35 0.36 -16.25 -3.65
C PRO A 35 0.57 -14.74 -3.86
N ILE A 36 -0.16 -13.93 -3.09
CA ILE A 36 0.05 -12.48 -3.01
C ILE A 36 1.02 -12.20 -1.87
N VAL A 37 2.05 -11.39 -2.12
CA VAL A 37 2.97 -10.89 -1.10
C VAL A 37 2.82 -9.39 -1.00
N LEU A 38 2.39 -8.89 0.16
CA LEU A 38 2.24 -7.48 0.49
C LEU A 38 3.54 -6.94 1.10
N VAL A 39 3.98 -5.76 0.64
CA VAL A 39 5.27 -5.16 1.04
C VAL A 39 5.07 -3.71 1.49
N HIS A 40 5.29 -3.45 2.77
CA HIS A 40 5.08 -2.15 3.39
C HIS A 40 6.06 -1.06 2.87
N GLY A 41 5.70 0.20 3.10
CA GLY A 41 6.48 1.38 2.76
C GLY A 41 7.60 1.71 3.74
N PHE A 42 8.08 2.95 3.64
CA PHE A 42 9.03 3.54 4.58
C PHE A 42 8.39 3.68 5.98
N LEU A 43 9.15 3.40 7.04
CA LEU A 43 8.67 3.32 8.43
C LEU A 43 7.53 2.31 8.66
N GLY A 44 7.24 1.47 7.68
CA GLY A 44 6.19 0.47 7.81
C GLY A 44 6.60 -0.71 8.69
N TRP A 45 5.60 -1.51 9.03
CA TRP A 45 5.69 -2.71 9.88
C TRP A 45 4.84 -3.82 9.26
N ASP A 46 4.89 -5.05 9.76
CA ASP A 46 3.90 -6.08 9.42
C ASP A 46 2.68 -5.97 10.35
N ASN A 47 2.93 -6.04 11.68
CA ASN A 47 1.93 -5.79 12.71
C ASN A 47 2.57 -5.18 13.97
N ILE A 48 1.83 -4.33 14.66
CA ILE A 48 2.16 -3.81 15.99
C ILE A 48 1.00 -4.18 16.92
N GLY A 49 1.08 -5.36 17.56
CA GLY A 49 -0.03 -5.93 18.31
C GLY A 49 -1.20 -6.26 17.38
N PRO A 50 -2.42 -5.75 17.62
CA PRO A 50 -3.56 -5.95 16.73
C PRO A 50 -3.57 -5.02 15.50
N TYR A 51 -2.57 -4.12 15.36
CA TYR A 51 -2.50 -3.12 14.31
C TYR A 51 -1.67 -3.63 13.14
N ASP A 52 -2.35 -3.95 12.06
CA ASP A 52 -1.80 -4.36 10.77
C ASP A 52 -1.48 -3.13 9.93
N TYR A 53 -0.30 -3.08 9.27
CA TYR A 53 0.00 -2.07 8.26
C TYR A 53 -1.06 -2.04 7.15
N TRP A 54 -1.54 -3.21 6.75
CA TRP A 54 -2.57 -3.44 5.74
C TRP A 54 -3.95 -3.62 6.39
N PHE A 55 -4.42 -2.60 7.11
CA PHE A 55 -5.58 -2.71 7.98
C PHE A 55 -6.81 -3.34 7.31
N GLY A 56 -7.13 -4.56 7.69
CA GLY A 56 -8.24 -5.35 7.16
C GLY A 56 -8.10 -5.84 5.71
N ILE A 57 -7.07 -5.41 4.96
CA ILE A 57 -6.86 -5.77 3.56
C ILE A 57 -6.44 -7.24 3.43
N ALA A 58 -5.38 -7.65 4.14
CA ALA A 58 -4.87 -9.01 4.07
C ALA A 58 -5.94 -10.04 4.43
N ASP A 59 -6.72 -9.76 5.48
CA ASP A 59 -7.81 -10.63 5.91
C ASP A 59 -8.97 -10.69 4.93
N ALA A 60 -9.33 -9.56 4.31
CA ALA A 60 -10.37 -9.54 3.30
C ALA A 60 -9.98 -10.39 2.07
N LEU A 61 -8.74 -10.27 1.62
CA LEU A 61 -8.21 -11.09 0.53
C LEU A 61 -8.22 -12.58 0.88
N ARG A 62 -7.79 -12.95 2.10
CA ARG A 62 -7.77 -14.34 2.58
C ARG A 62 -9.18 -14.92 2.68
N ARG A 63 -10.15 -14.16 3.22
CA ARG A 63 -11.56 -14.60 3.33
C ARG A 63 -12.18 -14.93 1.98
N ASP A 64 -11.75 -14.23 0.90
CA ASP A 64 -12.25 -14.44 -0.46
C ASP A 64 -11.40 -15.43 -1.27
N GLY A 65 -10.45 -16.13 -0.65
CA GLY A 65 -9.72 -17.27 -1.22
C GLY A 65 -8.27 -17.05 -1.60
N ALA A 66 -7.71 -15.82 -1.47
CA ALA A 66 -6.31 -15.58 -1.75
C ALA A 66 -5.37 -16.19 -0.70
N LYS A 67 -4.20 -16.68 -1.14
CA LYS A 67 -3.06 -16.97 -0.25
C LYS A 67 -2.24 -15.70 -0.10
N VAL A 68 -2.30 -15.06 1.07
CA VAL A 68 -1.66 -13.75 1.31
C VAL A 68 -0.59 -13.85 2.37
N TYR A 69 0.58 -13.32 2.05
CA TYR A 69 1.76 -13.21 2.91
C TYR A 69 2.12 -11.73 3.07
N VAL A 70 2.52 -11.33 4.25
CA VAL A 70 2.98 -9.96 4.54
C VAL A 70 4.47 -10.03 4.80
N ALA A 71 5.25 -9.35 3.97
CA ALA A 71 6.70 -9.38 4.06
C ALA A 71 7.20 -8.41 5.13
N GLN A 72 8.12 -8.89 5.96
CA GLN A 72 8.92 -8.06 6.85
C GLN A 72 10.25 -7.72 6.16
N VAL A 73 10.43 -6.46 5.83
CA VAL A 73 11.70 -5.91 5.37
C VAL A 73 12.10 -4.75 6.28
N THR A 74 13.36 -4.36 6.30
CA THR A 74 13.79 -3.24 7.14
C THR A 74 12.96 -2.00 6.87
N ALA A 75 12.39 -1.39 7.92
CA ALA A 75 11.49 -0.24 7.83
C ALA A 75 12.16 0.99 7.15
N ALA A 76 13.48 1.17 7.34
CA ALA A 76 14.23 2.33 6.87
C ALA A 76 15.61 1.91 6.32
N ASN A 77 15.67 1.48 5.06
CA ASN A 77 16.92 1.19 4.35
C ASN A 77 16.77 1.52 2.86
N SER A 78 17.86 1.39 2.07
CA SER A 78 17.79 1.60 0.62
C SER A 78 16.86 0.60 -0.07
N THR A 79 16.40 0.96 -1.26
CA THR A 79 15.53 0.10 -2.08
C THR A 79 16.17 -1.25 -2.35
N GLU A 80 17.46 -1.29 -2.64
CA GLU A 80 18.19 -2.51 -2.98
C GLU A 80 18.31 -3.45 -1.77
N VAL A 81 18.66 -2.92 -0.58
CA VAL A 81 18.73 -3.72 0.66
C VAL A 81 17.38 -4.33 1.00
N ARG A 82 16.31 -3.52 0.93
CA ARG A 82 14.94 -4.00 1.14
C ARG A 82 14.54 -5.02 0.07
N GLY A 83 14.96 -4.82 -1.18
CA GLY A 83 14.74 -5.72 -2.30
C GLY A 83 15.38 -7.09 -2.09
N GLU A 84 16.63 -7.15 -1.63
CA GLU A 84 17.31 -8.43 -1.29
C GLU A 84 16.61 -9.17 -0.15
N GLN A 85 16.16 -8.45 0.90
CA GLN A 85 15.38 -9.04 1.98
C GLN A 85 14.06 -9.60 1.47
N LEU A 86 13.37 -8.85 0.59
CA LEU A 86 12.13 -9.32 -0.04
C LEU A 86 12.38 -10.54 -0.93
N LEU A 87 13.46 -10.57 -1.71
CA LEU A 87 13.83 -11.71 -2.55
C LEU A 87 14.03 -12.98 -1.70
N ALA A 88 14.73 -12.85 -0.57
CA ALA A 88 14.89 -13.95 0.39
C ALA A 88 13.53 -14.44 0.91
N TYR A 89 12.64 -13.52 1.29
CA TYR A 89 11.28 -13.83 1.76
C TYR A 89 10.42 -14.50 0.67
N VAL A 90 10.48 -14.01 -0.57
CA VAL A 90 9.77 -14.61 -1.72
C VAL A 90 10.20 -16.07 -1.91
N LYS A 91 11.50 -16.37 -1.84
CA LYS A 91 11.99 -17.76 -1.93
C LYS A 91 11.43 -18.65 -0.82
N GLN A 92 11.28 -18.12 0.42
CA GLN A 92 10.66 -18.85 1.53
C GLN A 92 9.16 -19.11 1.25
N VAL A 93 8.41 -18.12 0.76
CA VAL A 93 7.00 -18.29 0.39
C VAL A 93 6.83 -19.33 -0.70
N LEU A 94 7.67 -19.31 -1.73
CA LEU A 94 7.64 -20.29 -2.81
C LEU A 94 7.95 -21.72 -2.31
N ALA A 95 8.94 -21.86 -1.43
CA ALA A 95 9.27 -23.15 -0.82
C ALA A 95 8.12 -23.68 0.06
N ALA A 96 7.49 -22.80 0.85
CA ALA A 96 6.38 -23.17 1.75
C ALA A 96 5.09 -23.53 0.99
N THR A 97 4.86 -22.92 -0.17
CA THR A 97 3.60 -23.07 -0.92
C THR A 97 3.69 -24.04 -2.09
N GLY A 98 4.89 -24.38 -2.56
CA GLY A 98 5.11 -25.12 -3.80
C GLY A 98 4.75 -24.29 -5.06
N ALA A 99 4.43 -23.00 -4.91
CA ALA A 99 4.11 -22.13 -6.04
C ALA A 99 5.38 -21.82 -6.86
N LYS A 100 5.20 -21.61 -8.17
CA LYS A 100 6.33 -21.27 -9.06
C LYS A 100 6.65 -19.77 -9.06
N LYS A 101 5.67 -18.92 -8.78
CA LYS A 101 5.75 -17.46 -8.81
C LYS A 101 4.93 -16.85 -7.67
N VAL A 102 5.11 -15.56 -7.43
CA VAL A 102 4.27 -14.74 -6.55
C VAL A 102 3.72 -13.52 -7.28
N ASN A 103 2.62 -12.96 -6.78
CA ASN A 103 2.13 -11.63 -7.11
C ASN A 103 2.59 -10.66 -6.01
N LEU A 104 3.40 -9.67 -6.36
CA LEU A 104 3.94 -8.67 -5.42
C LEU A 104 3.07 -7.42 -5.44
N ILE A 105 2.72 -6.89 -4.26
CA ILE A 105 2.03 -5.60 -4.12
C ILE A 105 2.80 -4.79 -3.08
N GLY A 106 3.37 -3.66 -3.50
CA GLY A 106 4.16 -2.78 -2.66
C GLY A 106 3.52 -1.40 -2.53
N HIS A 107 3.40 -0.90 -1.30
CA HIS A 107 2.92 0.44 -1.00
C HIS A 107 4.08 1.40 -0.76
N SER A 108 3.98 2.64 -1.26
CA SER A 108 4.99 3.68 -1.01
C SER A 108 6.40 3.24 -1.45
N HIS A 109 7.40 3.26 -0.59
CA HIS A 109 8.74 2.70 -0.82
C HIS A 109 8.71 1.19 -1.11
N GLY A 110 7.62 0.49 -0.76
CA GLY A 110 7.37 -0.90 -1.17
C GLY A 110 7.23 -1.05 -2.69
N GLY A 111 6.76 -0.02 -3.42
CA GLY A 111 6.68 -0.01 -4.88
C GLY A 111 8.03 -0.27 -5.55
N PRO A 112 9.05 0.59 -5.37
CA PRO A 112 10.41 0.30 -5.86
C PRO A 112 11.00 -1.00 -5.29
N THR A 113 10.67 -1.38 -4.04
CA THR A 113 11.15 -2.65 -3.44
C THR A 113 10.65 -3.87 -4.22
N VAL A 114 9.36 -3.94 -4.60
CA VAL A 114 8.84 -5.06 -5.40
C VAL A 114 9.37 -5.04 -6.83
N ARG A 115 9.64 -3.86 -7.40
CA ARG A 115 10.28 -3.70 -8.71
C ARG A 115 11.70 -4.27 -8.73
N TYR A 116 12.46 -4.06 -7.66
CA TYR A 116 13.79 -4.67 -7.53
C TYR A 116 13.72 -6.18 -7.71
N VAL A 117 12.85 -6.86 -6.97
CA VAL A 117 12.70 -8.32 -7.07
C VAL A 117 12.21 -8.75 -8.46
N ALA A 118 11.26 -8.01 -9.04
CA ALA A 118 10.76 -8.29 -10.37
C ALA A 118 11.85 -8.16 -11.46
N SER A 119 12.79 -7.23 -11.28
CA SER A 119 13.94 -7.00 -12.19
C SER A 119 15.03 -8.08 -12.04
N VAL A 120 15.47 -8.37 -10.81
CA VAL A 120 16.60 -9.28 -10.57
C VAL A 120 16.20 -10.75 -10.59
N ALA A 121 14.93 -11.08 -10.37
CA ALA A 121 14.42 -12.45 -10.34
C ALA A 121 13.05 -12.59 -11.05
N PRO A 122 12.92 -12.19 -12.33
CA PRO A 122 11.62 -12.18 -13.03
C PRO A 122 10.98 -13.56 -13.12
N GLY A 123 11.78 -14.63 -13.10
CA GLY A 123 11.28 -16.01 -13.09
C GLY A 123 10.43 -16.36 -11.85
N LEU A 124 10.58 -15.63 -10.74
CA LEU A 124 9.86 -15.86 -9.48
C LEU A 124 8.62 -14.95 -9.32
N VAL A 125 8.43 -13.97 -10.20
CA VAL A 125 7.38 -12.96 -10.10
C VAL A 125 6.40 -13.10 -11.25
N ALA A 126 5.10 -13.11 -10.95
CA ALA A 126 4.03 -13.11 -11.93
C ALA A 126 3.55 -11.68 -12.21
N SER A 127 3.41 -10.88 -11.16
CA SER A 127 3.09 -9.45 -11.27
C SER A 127 3.78 -8.62 -10.18
N ALA A 128 4.09 -7.37 -10.50
CA ALA A 128 4.55 -6.35 -9.57
C ALA A 128 3.60 -5.15 -9.64
N THR A 129 2.98 -4.84 -8.50
CA THR A 129 2.01 -3.76 -8.38
C THR A 129 2.53 -2.72 -7.40
N SER A 130 2.48 -1.45 -7.80
CA SER A 130 2.90 -0.30 -7.01
C SER A 130 1.69 0.52 -6.60
N VAL A 131 1.49 0.70 -5.30
CA VAL A 131 0.39 1.48 -4.71
C VAL A 131 0.99 2.74 -4.09
N GLY A 132 0.59 3.93 -4.55
CA GLY A 132 1.20 5.19 -4.10
C GLY A 132 2.73 5.15 -4.11
N GLY A 133 3.32 4.39 -5.04
CA GLY A 133 4.73 4.06 -5.02
C GLY A 133 5.64 5.19 -5.47
N VAL A 134 6.75 5.40 -4.78
CA VAL A 134 7.73 6.44 -5.06
C VAL A 134 8.64 6.06 -6.25
N ASN A 135 8.03 5.70 -7.39
CA ASN A 135 8.75 5.13 -8.54
C ASN A 135 9.65 6.14 -9.27
N LYS A 136 9.33 7.43 -9.19
CA LYS A 136 10.15 8.51 -9.79
C LYS A 136 10.68 9.49 -8.75
N GLY A 137 10.66 9.11 -7.48
CA GLY A 137 11.04 9.95 -6.35
C GLY A 137 9.90 10.82 -5.84
N ALA A 138 10.15 11.52 -4.76
CA ALA A 138 9.21 12.43 -4.12
C ALA A 138 9.88 13.77 -3.78
N PRO A 139 9.28 14.93 -4.15
CA PRO A 139 9.78 16.25 -3.78
C PRO A 139 10.03 16.42 -2.29
N LEU A 140 9.24 15.75 -1.44
CA LEU A 140 9.44 15.73 0.01
C LEU A 140 10.80 15.14 0.41
N ALA A 141 11.21 14.02 -0.22
CA ALA A 141 12.50 13.42 0.04
C ALA A 141 13.64 14.35 -0.41
N ASP A 142 13.47 15.06 -1.54
CA ASP A 142 14.44 16.06 -2.02
C ASP A 142 14.57 17.21 -1.02
N ILE A 143 13.45 17.73 -0.48
CA ILE A 143 13.44 18.80 0.52
C ILE A 143 14.14 18.35 1.81
N ILE A 144 13.77 17.19 2.35
CA ILE A 144 14.33 16.64 3.60
C ILE A 144 15.84 16.40 3.45
N ARG A 145 16.30 15.98 2.27
CA ARG A 145 17.72 15.77 1.96
C ARG A 145 18.49 17.05 1.63
N GLY A 146 17.81 18.20 1.57
CA GLY A 146 18.43 19.47 1.17
C GLY A 146 18.87 19.47 -0.30
N SER A 147 18.24 18.68 -1.14
CA SER A 147 18.58 18.51 -2.56
C SER A 147 17.85 19.49 -3.48
N VAL A 148 17.02 20.38 -2.92
CA VAL A 148 16.30 21.41 -3.68
C VAL A 148 17.18 22.68 -3.83
N ALA A 149 17.05 23.35 -4.98
CA ALA A 149 17.78 24.60 -5.21
C ALA A 149 17.34 25.69 -4.20
N PRO A 150 18.27 26.53 -3.72
CA PRO A 150 17.93 27.68 -2.88
C PRO A 150 16.84 28.54 -3.52
N GLY A 151 15.85 28.96 -2.73
CA GLY A 151 14.74 29.78 -3.20
C GLY A 151 13.65 29.01 -3.98
N SER A 152 13.72 27.68 -4.09
CA SER A 152 12.69 26.84 -4.74
C SER A 152 11.31 26.94 -4.10
N PHE A 153 11.26 27.28 -2.80
CA PHE A 153 10.04 27.49 -2.01
C PHE A 153 10.16 28.77 -1.18
N PRO A 154 9.05 29.50 -0.97
CA PRO A 154 9.00 30.53 0.07
C PRO A 154 9.33 29.94 1.45
N GLU A 155 10.00 30.71 2.31
CA GLU A 155 10.44 30.25 3.63
C GLU A 155 9.27 29.74 4.50
N SER A 156 8.12 30.42 4.44
CA SER A 156 6.90 29.99 5.15
C SER A 156 6.35 28.64 4.67
N VAL A 157 6.44 28.35 3.37
CA VAL A 157 6.04 27.06 2.79
C VAL A 157 7.00 25.98 3.25
N LEU A 158 8.31 26.24 3.22
CA LEU A 158 9.31 25.28 3.69
C LEU A 158 9.12 24.94 5.17
N ALA A 159 8.86 25.95 6.01
CA ALA A 159 8.55 25.74 7.43
C ALA A 159 7.28 24.89 7.63
N SER A 160 6.24 25.12 6.84
CA SER A 160 5.01 24.32 6.87
C SER A 160 5.25 22.87 6.49
N ILE A 161 6.05 22.60 5.45
CA ILE A 161 6.44 21.26 5.03
C ILE A 161 7.22 20.55 6.14
N VAL A 162 8.22 21.21 6.74
CA VAL A 162 9.02 20.65 7.85
C VAL A 162 8.14 20.31 9.05
N ASN A 163 7.18 21.16 9.39
CA ASN A 163 6.20 20.87 10.45
C ASN A 163 5.32 19.67 10.12
N GLY A 164 4.83 19.54 8.88
CA GLY A 164 4.05 18.40 8.42
C GLY A 164 4.86 17.10 8.48
N VAL A 165 6.12 17.11 8.07
CA VAL A 165 7.05 15.97 8.22
C VAL A 165 7.17 15.55 9.67
N GLY A 166 7.43 16.51 10.58
CA GLY A 166 7.55 16.24 12.01
C GLY A 166 6.29 15.60 12.60
N GLN A 167 5.11 16.12 12.28
CA GLN A 167 3.83 15.59 12.74
C GLN A 167 3.59 14.17 12.20
N THR A 168 3.84 13.92 10.91
CA THR A 168 3.67 12.61 10.29
C THR A 168 4.61 11.57 10.91
N ILE A 169 5.90 11.91 11.06
CA ILE A 169 6.88 11.02 11.70
C ILE A 169 6.49 10.73 13.15
N GLY A 170 6.11 11.77 13.93
CA GLY A 170 5.66 11.61 15.30
C GLY A 170 4.48 10.67 15.43
N PHE A 171 3.48 10.81 14.56
CA PHE A 171 2.33 9.91 14.53
C PHE A 171 2.71 8.46 14.20
N LEU A 172 3.48 8.24 13.11
CA LEU A 172 3.85 6.89 12.65
C LEU A 172 4.82 6.18 13.59
N SER A 173 5.71 6.91 14.27
CA SER A 173 6.70 6.34 15.18
C SER A 173 6.23 6.20 16.64
N GLY A 174 5.05 6.72 16.98
CA GLY A 174 4.54 6.73 18.35
C GLY A 174 5.52 7.41 19.32
N ASP A 175 6.05 8.58 18.96
CA ASP A 175 7.06 9.34 19.70
C ASP A 175 8.40 8.62 19.95
N ARG A 176 8.62 7.46 19.35
CA ARG A 176 9.94 6.84 19.33
C ARG A 176 10.82 7.62 18.37
N SER A 177 11.98 8.11 18.83
CA SER A 177 12.95 8.79 17.99
C SER A 177 13.50 7.85 16.93
N THR A 178 12.76 7.70 15.85
CA THR A 178 13.17 6.88 14.73
C THR A 178 14.23 7.65 13.96
N GLN A 179 15.47 7.18 13.96
CA GLN A 179 16.48 7.72 13.06
C GLN A 179 16.02 7.46 11.63
N VAL A 180 15.62 8.53 10.95
CA VAL A 180 15.27 8.46 9.53
C VAL A 180 16.54 8.12 8.76
N SER A 181 16.63 6.91 8.23
CA SER A 181 17.80 6.43 7.51
C SER A 181 18.08 7.31 6.29
N THR A 182 19.29 7.86 6.23
CA THR A 182 19.75 8.63 5.07
C THR A 182 19.75 7.79 3.79
N ALA A 183 19.95 6.48 3.89
CA ALA A 183 19.89 5.55 2.76
C ALA A 183 18.48 5.41 2.21
N ALA A 184 17.46 5.27 3.08
CA ALA A 184 16.07 5.19 2.66
C ALA A 184 15.61 6.49 1.98
N LEU A 185 15.85 7.65 2.63
CA LEU A 185 15.53 8.95 2.03
C LEU A 185 16.28 9.18 0.73
N GLY A 186 17.57 8.81 0.66
CA GLY A 186 18.37 8.91 -0.57
C GLY A 186 17.76 8.14 -1.74
N SER A 187 17.23 6.92 -1.50
CA SER A 187 16.54 6.12 -2.51
C SER A 187 15.22 6.74 -2.99
N MET A 188 14.54 7.52 -2.14
CA MET A 188 13.26 8.14 -2.44
C MET A 188 13.38 9.55 -3.04
N THR A 189 14.58 10.13 -3.11
CA THR A 189 14.79 11.40 -3.85
C THR A 189 14.57 11.20 -5.35
N THR A 190 14.29 12.28 -6.06
CA THR A 190 14.21 12.27 -7.54
C THR A 190 15.48 11.71 -8.17
N ALA A 191 16.65 12.13 -7.67
CA ALA A 191 17.94 11.62 -8.16
C ALA A 191 18.17 10.15 -7.82
N GLY A 192 17.82 9.71 -6.61
CA GLY A 192 17.92 8.30 -6.19
C GLY A 192 17.02 7.40 -7.01
N ALA A 193 15.77 7.80 -7.22
CA ALA A 193 14.83 7.08 -8.05
C ALA A 193 15.29 7.02 -9.53
N ALA A 194 15.84 8.11 -10.07
CA ALA A 194 16.41 8.12 -11.42
C ALA A 194 17.56 7.12 -11.56
N LYS A 195 18.46 7.06 -10.57
CA LYS A 195 19.55 6.07 -10.53
C LYS A 195 19.00 4.64 -10.48
N PHE A 196 18.03 4.39 -9.61
CA PHE A 196 17.36 3.08 -9.51
C PHE A 196 16.67 2.70 -10.82
N ASN A 197 15.93 3.63 -11.44
CA ASN A 197 15.24 3.40 -12.70
C ASN A 197 16.18 3.12 -13.88
N ALA A 198 17.39 3.69 -13.88
CA ALA A 198 18.41 3.38 -14.89
C ALA A 198 18.91 1.92 -14.78
N ALA A 199 18.96 1.37 -13.57
CA ALA A 199 19.36 -0.02 -13.33
C ALA A 199 18.17 -1.01 -13.45
N HIS A 200 16.95 -0.56 -13.15
CA HIS A 200 15.73 -1.37 -13.11
C HIS A 200 14.60 -0.65 -13.87
N PRO A 201 14.66 -0.58 -15.21
CA PRO A 201 13.74 0.22 -16.03
C PRO A 201 12.36 -0.40 -16.24
N GLU A 202 12.16 -1.69 -15.88
CA GLU A 202 10.96 -2.44 -16.21
C GLU A 202 9.70 -1.79 -15.64
N GLY A 203 8.73 -1.56 -16.52
CA GLY A 203 7.43 -0.95 -16.18
C GLY A 203 7.47 0.55 -15.89
N VAL A 204 8.63 1.21 -15.89
CA VAL A 204 8.73 2.66 -15.64
C VAL A 204 8.27 3.44 -16.87
N PRO A 205 7.32 4.40 -16.75
CA PRO A 205 6.94 5.26 -17.86
C PRO A 205 8.13 6.11 -18.35
N ARG A 206 8.27 6.21 -19.66
CA ARG A 206 9.31 7.03 -20.31
C ARG A 206 8.98 8.52 -20.30
N THR A 207 7.73 8.86 -20.04
CA THR A 207 7.24 10.25 -19.92
C THR A 207 7.05 10.63 -18.44
N ALA A 208 6.91 11.92 -18.17
CA ALA A 208 6.70 12.40 -16.79
C ALA A 208 5.45 11.77 -16.17
N CYS A 209 4.33 11.75 -16.90
CA CYS A 209 3.06 11.21 -16.45
C CYS A 209 2.45 10.38 -17.59
N GLY A 210 2.58 9.07 -17.54
CA GLY A 210 2.10 8.15 -18.57
C GLY A 210 2.14 6.73 -18.08
N GLU A 211 1.82 5.76 -18.94
CA GLU A 211 1.95 4.34 -18.64
C GLU A 211 3.35 3.84 -19.02
N GLY A 212 3.82 2.84 -18.30
CA GLY A 212 5.01 2.09 -18.64
C GLY A 212 4.69 0.80 -19.39
N ASP A 213 5.72 0.03 -19.71
CA ASP A 213 5.53 -1.28 -20.34
C ASP A 213 4.71 -2.19 -19.40
N TYR A 214 3.55 -2.64 -19.91
CA TYR A 214 2.62 -3.46 -19.13
C TYR A 214 3.16 -4.84 -18.77
N GLN A 215 4.01 -5.41 -19.64
CA GLN A 215 4.63 -6.72 -19.44
C GLN A 215 6.08 -6.69 -19.93
N VAL A 216 7.02 -7.06 -19.03
CA VAL A 216 8.44 -7.19 -19.36
C VAL A 216 8.94 -8.52 -18.78
N THR A 217 9.65 -9.30 -19.59
CA THR A 217 10.26 -10.59 -19.18
C THR A 217 9.27 -11.54 -18.47
N GLY A 218 8.00 -11.49 -18.88
CA GLY A 218 6.92 -12.34 -18.32
C GLY A 218 6.37 -11.90 -16.97
N VAL A 219 6.74 -10.71 -16.49
CA VAL A 219 6.18 -10.05 -15.32
C VAL A 219 5.21 -8.97 -15.77
N TYR A 220 4.02 -8.92 -15.16
CA TYR A 220 3.02 -7.87 -15.39
C TYR A 220 3.19 -6.74 -14.36
N TYR A 221 3.14 -5.49 -14.83
CA TYR A 221 3.32 -4.29 -14.01
C TYR A 221 2.05 -3.47 -13.93
N PHE A 222 1.68 -3.08 -12.71
CA PHE A 222 0.48 -2.28 -12.43
C PHE A 222 0.77 -1.18 -11.43
N SER A 223 -0.05 -0.13 -11.45
CA SER A 223 -0.06 0.87 -10.37
C SER A 223 -1.45 1.47 -10.14
N TRP A 224 -1.64 1.98 -8.94
CA TRP A 224 -2.69 2.96 -8.61
C TRP A 224 -2.22 3.87 -7.49
N SER A 225 -2.87 5.03 -7.34
CA SER A 225 -2.56 5.97 -6.25
C SER A 225 -3.76 6.83 -5.88
N GLY A 226 -3.70 7.39 -4.68
CA GLY A 226 -4.52 8.52 -4.27
C GLY A 226 -4.07 9.83 -4.90
N ALA A 227 -4.92 10.84 -4.79
CA ALA A 227 -4.65 12.20 -5.25
C ALA A 227 -5.34 13.26 -4.37
N GLN A 228 -5.71 12.90 -3.16
CA GLN A 228 -6.39 13.78 -2.21
C GLN A 228 -5.72 13.70 -0.84
N PRO A 229 -4.89 14.71 -0.46
CA PRO A 229 -4.15 14.70 0.81
C PRO A 229 -5.02 14.74 2.06
N MET A 230 -6.23 15.32 1.96
CA MET A 230 -7.17 15.46 3.06
C MET A 230 -8.50 14.81 2.66
N THR A 231 -8.92 13.78 3.36
CA THR A 231 -10.01 12.89 2.96
C THR A 231 -11.10 12.74 4.02
N ASN A 232 -10.73 12.85 5.31
CA ASN A 232 -11.64 12.65 6.41
C ASN A 232 -11.23 13.54 7.61
N VAL A 233 -12.07 14.47 8.00
CA VAL A 233 -11.78 15.42 9.09
C VAL A 233 -11.45 14.78 10.45
N LEU A 234 -11.74 13.49 10.61
CA LEU A 234 -11.39 12.70 11.80
C LEU A 234 -10.03 12.02 11.67
N ASP A 235 -9.43 12.03 10.47
CA ASP A 235 -8.10 11.46 10.27
C ASP A 235 -7.03 12.46 10.78
N PRO A 236 -6.24 12.09 11.81
CA PRO A 236 -5.19 12.94 12.34
C PRO A 236 -4.05 13.23 11.33
N LEU A 237 -3.94 12.46 10.24
CA LEU A 237 -2.93 12.65 9.19
C LEU A 237 -3.37 13.62 8.09
N ASP A 238 -4.66 13.93 7.97
CA ASP A 238 -5.16 14.84 6.93
C ASP A 238 -4.50 16.23 7.01
N ALA A 239 -4.45 16.82 8.21
CA ALA A 239 -3.84 18.14 8.37
C ALA A 239 -2.32 18.14 8.06
N PRO A 240 -1.48 17.22 8.58
CA PRO A 240 -0.10 17.07 8.15
C PRO A 240 0.04 16.86 6.65
N PHE A 241 -0.75 16.00 6.03
CA PHE A 241 -0.66 15.72 4.60
C PHE A 241 -1.08 16.92 3.74
N GLY A 242 -2.04 17.71 4.20
CA GLY A 242 -2.38 18.99 3.59
C GLY A 242 -1.17 19.96 3.56
N LEU A 243 -0.37 20.00 4.62
CA LEU A 243 0.87 20.80 4.66
C LEU A 243 1.94 20.23 3.72
N LEU A 244 2.10 18.90 3.72
CA LEU A 244 3.09 18.21 2.87
C LEU A 244 2.76 18.36 1.38
N SER A 245 1.49 18.44 1.03
CA SER A 245 1.03 18.62 -0.36
C SER A 245 1.57 19.91 -1.01
N LEU A 246 1.97 20.91 -0.23
CA LEU A 246 2.59 22.14 -0.73
C LEU A 246 3.93 21.88 -1.46
N ALA A 247 4.61 20.77 -1.15
CA ALA A 247 5.83 20.36 -1.83
C ALA A 247 5.62 20.04 -3.31
N PHE A 248 4.41 19.69 -3.70
CA PHE A 248 4.07 19.24 -5.04
C PHE A 248 3.66 20.38 -6.00
N LYS A 249 3.60 21.63 -5.53
CA LYS A 249 3.34 22.84 -6.36
C LYS A 249 2.08 22.72 -7.23
N GLY A 250 1.03 22.06 -6.74
CA GLY A 250 -0.23 21.89 -7.44
C GLY A 250 -0.33 20.62 -8.29
N GLU A 251 0.71 19.79 -8.36
CA GLU A 251 0.58 18.43 -8.90
C GLU A 251 -0.36 17.60 -8.01
N LYS A 252 -1.19 16.74 -8.64
CA LYS A 252 -2.00 15.75 -7.92
C LYS A 252 -1.10 14.86 -7.06
N ASN A 253 -1.44 14.69 -5.79
CA ASN A 253 -0.65 13.92 -4.84
C ASN A 253 -1.53 13.39 -3.69
N ASP A 254 -1.04 12.38 -3.02
CA ASP A 254 -1.68 11.76 -1.86
C ASP A 254 -1.21 12.33 -0.49
N GLY A 255 -0.44 13.40 -0.53
CA GLY A 255 0.22 14.03 0.62
C GLY A 255 1.71 13.68 0.75
N LEU A 256 2.18 12.53 0.25
CA LEU A 256 3.57 12.08 0.31
C LEU A 256 4.20 11.78 -1.06
N VAL A 257 3.39 11.36 -2.04
CA VAL A 257 3.85 10.99 -3.39
C VAL A 257 2.97 11.66 -4.43
N GLY A 258 3.57 12.17 -5.50
CA GLY A 258 2.84 12.70 -6.65
C GLY A 258 2.24 11.58 -7.52
N SER A 259 1.02 11.80 -8.02
CA SER A 259 0.32 10.80 -8.84
C SER A 259 1.19 10.32 -10.01
N CYS A 260 1.82 11.22 -10.76
CA CYS A 260 2.70 10.84 -11.88
C CYS A 260 3.96 10.10 -11.44
N SER A 261 4.48 10.36 -10.23
CA SER A 261 5.61 9.62 -9.67
C SER A 261 5.23 8.17 -9.32
N SER A 262 3.97 7.91 -8.99
CA SER A 262 3.49 6.58 -8.61
C SER A 262 3.24 5.64 -9.79
N HIS A 263 3.24 6.14 -11.03
CA HIS A 263 2.96 5.35 -12.22
C HIS A 263 3.98 4.23 -12.45
N LEU A 264 3.45 3.04 -12.76
CA LEU A 264 4.21 1.84 -13.12
C LEU A 264 3.36 0.94 -14.00
N GLY A 265 3.90 0.49 -15.15
CA GLY A 265 3.19 -0.39 -16.07
C GLY A 265 1.84 0.18 -16.46
N ARG A 266 0.80 -0.63 -16.37
CA ARG A 266 -0.59 -0.19 -16.55
C ARG A 266 -1.08 0.57 -15.33
N VAL A 267 -1.46 1.82 -15.51
CA VAL A 267 -2.07 2.66 -14.49
C VAL A 267 -3.56 2.29 -14.38
N ILE A 268 -3.95 1.70 -13.26
CA ILE A 268 -5.35 1.31 -13.02
C ILE A 268 -6.20 2.55 -12.77
N ARG A 269 -5.72 3.41 -11.87
CA ARG A 269 -6.27 4.73 -11.55
C ARG A 269 -5.24 5.51 -10.73
N ASP A 270 -5.11 6.81 -10.96
CA ASP A 270 -4.13 7.67 -10.32
C ASP A 270 -4.74 8.88 -9.59
N ASP A 271 -6.05 8.84 -9.39
CA ASP A 271 -6.83 9.93 -8.80
C ASP A 271 -7.89 9.45 -7.82
N TYR A 272 -7.62 8.36 -7.08
CA TYR A 272 -8.50 8.00 -5.98
C TYR A 272 -8.58 9.15 -4.96
N GLY A 273 -9.78 9.40 -4.44
CA GLY A 273 -9.98 10.32 -3.31
C GLY A 273 -9.41 9.76 -2.01
N MET A 274 -8.12 9.43 -2.02
CA MET A 274 -7.37 8.80 -0.93
C MET A 274 -6.12 9.60 -0.63
N ASN A 275 -5.78 9.75 0.65
CA ASN A 275 -4.46 10.14 1.07
C ASN A 275 -3.53 8.90 1.10
N HIS A 276 -2.24 9.12 1.34
CA HIS A 276 -1.22 8.05 1.29
C HIS A 276 -1.49 6.91 2.28
N MET A 277 -2.12 7.18 3.42
CA MET A 277 -2.43 6.15 4.41
C MET A 277 -3.79 5.50 4.16
N ASP A 278 -4.72 6.20 3.51
CA ASP A 278 -5.97 5.61 3.05
C ASP A 278 -5.72 4.46 2.08
N GLU A 279 -4.70 4.57 1.22
CA GLU A 279 -4.34 3.53 0.25
C GLU A 279 -4.11 2.16 0.88
N ILE A 280 -3.78 2.12 2.17
CA ILE A 280 -3.63 0.90 2.96
C ILE A 280 -4.69 0.77 4.06
N ASN A 281 -5.79 1.53 3.95
CA ASN A 281 -6.92 1.58 4.86
C ASN A 281 -6.55 2.02 6.30
N GLN A 282 -5.48 2.78 6.46
CA GLN A 282 -5.13 3.45 7.70
C GLN A 282 -5.82 4.83 7.73
N VAL A 283 -6.10 5.49 8.84
CA VAL A 283 -5.89 5.11 10.24
C VAL A 283 -7.14 4.35 10.74
N ALA A 284 -7.05 3.07 10.96
CA ALA A 284 -8.17 2.22 11.41
C ALA A 284 -9.43 2.32 10.49
N GLY A 285 -9.24 2.57 9.20
CA GLY A 285 -10.33 2.71 8.23
C GLY A 285 -11.02 4.08 8.23
N LEU A 286 -10.42 5.13 8.79
CA LEU A 286 -10.86 6.53 8.67
C LEU A 286 -10.48 7.07 7.29
N VAL A 287 -11.17 6.59 6.27
CA VAL A 287 -10.93 6.93 4.86
C VAL A 287 -12.05 7.82 4.31
N ASN A 288 -11.91 8.29 3.07
CA ASN A 288 -12.94 9.05 2.38
C ASN A 288 -14.22 8.21 2.22
N LEU A 289 -15.31 8.65 2.80
CA LEU A 289 -16.60 7.94 2.75
C LEU A 289 -17.28 7.99 1.37
N PHE A 290 -16.84 8.87 0.48
CA PHE A 290 -17.41 9.07 -0.86
C PHE A 290 -16.54 8.46 -1.97
N GLU A 291 -15.44 7.79 -1.61
CA GLU A 291 -14.57 7.09 -2.55
C GLU A 291 -14.71 5.57 -2.38
N THR A 292 -14.25 4.82 -3.38
CA THR A 292 -14.16 3.36 -3.30
C THR A 292 -13.29 2.96 -2.11
N ASN A 293 -13.82 2.16 -1.20
CA ASN A 293 -13.06 1.72 -0.03
C ASN A 293 -11.77 1.00 -0.44
N PRO A 294 -10.62 1.31 0.16
CA PRO A 294 -9.32 0.71 -0.19
C PRO A 294 -9.34 -0.82 -0.21
N VAL A 295 -9.97 -1.46 0.78
CA VAL A 295 -10.10 -2.93 0.82
C VAL A 295 -10.76 -3.47 -0.46
N THR A 296 -11.77 -2.73 -0.99
CA THR A 296 -12.44 -3.09 -2.24
C THR A 296 -11.49 -2.98 -3.43
N VAL A 297 -10.64 -1.94 -3.48
CA VAL A 297 -9.64 -1.77 -4.56
C VAL A 297 -8.68 -2.96 -4.62
N TYR A 298 -8.15 -3.41 -3.46
CA TYR A 298 -7.29 -4.60 -3.41
C TYR A 298 -8.01 -5.88 -3.82
N ARG A 299 -9.27 -6.07 -3.39
CA ARG A 299 -10.09 -7.22 -3.79
C ARG A 299 -10.33 -7.23 -5.31
N GLN A 300 -10.66 -6.08 -5.89
CA GLN A 300 -10.83 -5.94 -7.35
C GLN A 300 -9.51 -6.21 -8.10
N HIS A 301 -8.38 -5.79 -7.54
CA HIS A 301 -7.08 -6.07 -8.14
C HIS A 301 -6.73 -7.56 -8.07
N ALA A 302 -6.93 -8.20 -6.93
CA ALA A 302 -6.74 -9.65 -6.80
C ALA A 302 -7.64 -10.43 -7.77
N ASN A 303 -8.90 -10.00 -7.95
CA ASN A 303 -9.78 -10.58 -8.97
C ASN A 303 -9.23 -10.38 -10.40
N ARG A 304 -8.70 -9.18 -10.71
CA ARG A 304 -8.03 -8.91 -12.00
C ARG A 304 -6.86 -9.89 -12.23
N LEU A 305 -6.02 -10.11 -11.23
CA LEU A 305 -4.92 -11.07 -11.32
C LEU A 305 -5.44 -12.49 -11.53
N ARG A 306 -6.50 -12.88 -10.82
CA ARG A 306 -7.16 -14.19 -10.98
C ARG A 306 -7.67 -14.40 -12.41
N GLU A 307 -8.39 -13.42 -12.97
CA GLU A 307 -8.93 -13.49 -14.34
C GLU A 307 -7.80 -13.58 -15.40
N MET A 308 -6.61 -13.05 -15.08
CA MET A 308 -5.40 -13.17 -15.91
C MET A 308 -4.66 -14.51 -15.73
N GLY A 309 -5.09 -15.37 -14.81
CA GLY A 309 -4.41 -16.63 -14.49
C GLY A 309 -3.10 -16.45 -13.72
N LEU A 310 -2.97 -15.36 -12.98
CA LEU A 310 -1.80 -14.99 -12.17
C LEU A 310 -1.94 -15.32 -10.69
#